data_0f745123f1d5334605159004136244cb
#
_entry.id   0f745123f1d5334605159004136244cb
#
_cell.length_a   1.000
_cell.length_b   1.000
_cell.length_c   1.000
_cell.angle_alpha   90.00
_cell.angle_beta   90.00
_cell.angle_gamma   90.00
#
_symmetry.space_group_name_H-M   'P 1'
#
loop_
_entity.id
_entity.type
_entity.pdbx_description
1 polymer ?
#
loop_
_entity_poly.entity_id
_entity_poly.type
_entity_poly.pdbx_seq_one_letter_code
_entity_poly.pdbx_strand_id
1 'polypeptide(L)'
;VKNNLFFTQGSTVKFKPLLALGLTILAASTQAFGGTTLERIEQKKELVGVLMESYPPFSFLNDQNQLDGFDVDVAKAVAEKLGVKLRLETPSWDVIAAGRWSGRYDICICSMTPSKARAEVFDFPVEYYASPAVIVVNAKDERIHAAKDLSGKKVGLTSASSYESYLNKNLVIEGAEDTQLQYPFDDVQIAPYDTDNVAFQDLGLGAGVRLDAILTNLVTAQPRLNQDKRFKLAGAPLYSEPNSVAIEKGDAQWDAKVREVFAQLKQDGTLSKLSQKWIGADISQ
;
A
#
# COMPACT_ATOMS: atom_id res chain seq x y z
N VAL A 1 -14.22 95.45 -10.41
CA VAL A 1 -15.33 96.14 -9.75
C VAL A 1 -15.79 95.32 -8.55
N LYS A 2 -15.48 95.92 -7.39
CA LYS A 2 -16.20 95.83 -6.06
C LYS A 2 -16.61 94.50 -5.50
N ASN A 3 -15.93 94.14 -4.36
CA ASN A 3 -16.37 94.29 -2.95
C ASN A 3 -17.62 93.50 -2.56
N ASN A 4 -17.59 92.57 -1.59
CA ASN A 4 -17.70 92.92 -0.17
C ASN A 4 -17.46 91.66 0.74
N LEU A 5 -16.79 91.98 1.86
CA LEU A 5 -16.71 91.22 3.06
C LEU A 5 -18.09 91.05 3.72
N PHE A 6 -18.33 89.94 4.36
CA PHE A 6 -19.06 89.90 5.66
C PHE A 6 -18.52 88.77 6.58
N PHE A 7 -18.07 89.18 7.76
CA PHE A 7 -17.77 88.41 8.91
C PHE A 7 -19.06 87.95 9.58
N THR A 8 -19.10 86.66 10.04
CA THR A 8 -19.90 86.30 11.21
C THR A 8 -19.28 85.13 11.96
N GLN A 9 -18.83 85.53 13.11
CA GLN A 9 -18.87 84.91 14.45
C GLN A 9 -18.94 83.37 14.60
N GLY A 10 -18.02 82.94 15.42
CA GLY A 10 -17.81 81.58 15.91
C GLY A 10 -18.93 80.98 16.72
N SER A 11 -19.02 79.72 16.62
CA SER A 11 -19.74 78.87 17.55
C SER A 11 -18.84 77.68 17.96
N THR A 12 -18.36 77.76 19.19
CA THR A 12 -17.54 76.68 19.77
C THR A 12 -18.44 75.51 20.15
N VAL A 13 -18.38 74.45 19.37
CA VAL A 13 -19.01 73.18 19.73
C VAL A 13 -18.01 72.39 20.57
N LYS A 14 -18.37 72.18 21.85
CA LYS A 14 -17.63 71.31 22.77
C LYS A 14 -17.89 69.83 22.39
N PHE A 15 -16.91 69.17 21.80
CA PHE A 15 -16.92 67.75 21.61
C PHE A 15 -16.62 67.06 22.95
N LYS A 16 -17.61 66.31 23.47
CA LYS A 16 -17.37 65.32 24.54
C LYS A 16 -16.67 64.12 23.93
N PRO A 17 -15.63 63.55 24.59
CA PRO A 17 -15.03 62.32 24.15
C PRO A 17 -16.01 61.16 24.34
N LEU A 18 -16.50 60.56 23.28
CA LEU A 18 -17.10 59.23 23.33
C LEU A 18 -16.02 58.24 23.63
N LEU A 19 -16.14 57.54 24.75
CA LEU A 19 -15.39 56.34 25.04
C LEU A 19 -15.68 55.32 23.94
N ALA A 20 -14.72 55.10 23.06
CA ALA A 20 -14.74 53.98 22.14
C ALA A 20 -14.43 52.70 22.93
N LEU A 21 -15.52 51.97 23.24
CA LEU A 21 -15.44 50.64 23.80
C LEU A 21 -14.84 49.72 22.70
N GLY A 22 -13.53 49.49 22.78
CA GLY A 22 -12.81 48.59 21.88
C GLY A 22 -13.32 47.17 22.08
N LEU A 23 -14.17 46.71 21.15
CA LEU A 23 -14.55 45.31 21.02
C LEU A 23 -13.35 44.60 20.42
N THR A 24 -12.47 44.09 21.28
CA THR A 24 -11.40 43.12 20.88
C THR A 24 -12.11 41.83 20.48
N ILE A 25 -12.38 41.68 19.18
CA ILE A 25 -12.71 40.40 18.57
C ILE A 25 -11.46 39.54 18.72
N LEU A 26 -11.47 38.71 19.75
CA LEU A 26 -10.53 37.58 19.84
C LEU A 26 -10.84 36.66 18.66
N ALA A 27 -10.15 36.85 17.54
CA ALA A 27 -10.13 35.90 16.46
C ALA A 27 -9.52 34.62 17.05
N ALA A 28 -10.38 33.75 17.60
CA ALA A 28 -10.04 32.37 17.76
C ALA A 28 -9.71 31.84 16.38
N SER A 29 -8.43 31.86 16.03
CA SER A 29 -7.89 31.05 14.95
C SER A 29 -8.25 29.62 15.31
N THR A 30 -9.34 29.11 14.74
CA THR A 30 -9.56 27.69 14.60
C THR A 30 -8.42 27.19 13.71
N GLN A 31 -7.26 26.91 14.35
CA GLN A 31 -6.34 25.97 13.75
C GLN A 31 -7.18 24.72 13.54
N ALA A 32 -7.46 24.41 12.29
CA ALA A 32 -7.87 23.08 11.89
C ALA A 32 -6.71 22.17 12.33
N PHE A 33 -6.78 21.66 13.55
CA PHE A 33 -6.00 20.52 13.99
C PHE A 33 -6.47 19.36 13.13
N GLY A 34 -5.87 19.20 11.96
CA GLY A 34 -5.71 17.89 11.38
C GLY A 34 -4.79 17.16 12.34
N GLY A 35 -5.35 16.49 13.34
CA GLY A 35 -4.58 15.66 14.26
C GLY A 35 -3.82 14.63 13.44
N THR A 36 -2.65 14.23 13.93
CA THR A 36 -1.87 13.12 13.34
C THR A 36 -2.75 11.88 13.20
N THR A 37 -2.39 10.95 12.33
CA THR A 37 -3.10 9.68 12.19
C THR A 37 -3.26 8.97 13.53
N LEU A 38 -2.19 8.97 14.34
CA LEU A 38 -2.22 8.37 15.68
C LEU A 38 -3.26 8.99 16.60
N GLU A 39 -3.34 10.33 16.68
CA GLU A 39 -4.34 11.03 17.48
C GLU A 39 -5.77 10.69 17.05
N ARG A 40 -6.00 10.58 15.73
CA ARG A 40 -7.31 10.18 15.17
C ARG A 40 -7.67 8.75 15.59
N ILE A 41 -6.74 7.80 15.50
CA ILE A 41 -6.92 6.41 15.92
C ILE A 41 -7.25 6.36 17.42
N GLU A 42 -6.50 7.08 18.26
CA GLU A 42 -6.71 7.11 19.70
C GLU A 42 -8.06 7.72 20.10
N GLN A 43 -8.48 8.77 19.41
CA GLN A 43 -9.77 9.41 19.66
C GLN A 43 -10.95 8.55 19.21
N LYS A 44 -10.88 7.95 18.02
CA LYS A 44 -11.96 7.12 17.46
C LYS A 44 -11.97 5.70 18.00
N LYS A 45 -10.88 5.28 18.66
CA LYS A 45 -10.66 3.88 19.08
C LYS A 45 -10.82 2.89 17.92
N GLU A 46 -10.39 3.31 16.72
CA GLU A 46 -10.51 2.53 15.50
C GLU A 46 -9.27 2.71 14.63
N LEU A 47 -8.71 1.59 14.14
CA LEU A 47 -7.70 1.50 13.09
C LEU A 47 -8.37 1.12 11.77
N VAL A 48 -8.19 1.91 10.73
CA VAL A 48 -8.70 1.60 9.40
C VAL A 48 -7.57 1.04 8.55
N GLY A 49 -7.55 -0.28 8.40
CA GLY A 49 -6.63 -0.96 7.50
C GLY A 49 -7.19 -1.10 6.09
N VAL A 50 -6.29 -1.13 5.09
CA VAL A 50 -6.63 -1.39 3.70
C VAL A 50 -5.82 -2.56 3.17
N LEU A 51 -6.48 -3.46 2.43
CA LEU A 51 -5.87 -4.63 1.78
C LEU A 51 -6.75 -5.13 0.63
N MET A 52 -6.24 -6.08 -0.16
CA MET A 52 -7.03 -6.75 -1.21
C MET A 52 -7.88 -7.87 -0.61
N GLU A 53 -9.04 -8.15 -1.21
CA GLU A 53 -9.87 -9.31 -0.80
C GLU A 53 -9.63 -10.58 -1.62
N SER A 54 -8.70 -10.58 -2.55
CA SER A 54 -8.47 -11.71 -3.48
C SER A 54 -6.99 -11.99 -3.71
N TYR A 55 -6.22 -12.10 -2.62
CA TYR A 55 -4.78 -12.39 -2.64
C TYR A 55 -4.39 -13.47 -1.63
N PRO A 56 -4.87 -14.73 -1.79
CA PRO A 56 -4.53 -15.82 -0.89
C PRO A 56 -3.04 -16.20 -1.00
N PRO A 57 -2.37 -16.58 0.11
CA PRO A 57 -2.93 -16.77 1.48
C PRO A 57 -2.87 -15.51 2.35
N PHE A 58 -2.60 -14.33 1.79
CA PHE A 58 -2.39 -13.09 2.53
C PHE A 58 -3.71 -12.43 2.95
N SER A 59 -4.64 -12.26 2.00
CA SER A 59 -5.96 -11.69 2.25
C SER A 59 -6.97 -12.22 1.25
N PHE A 60 -8.05 -12.82 1.73
CA PHE A 60 -9.08 -13.42 0.90
C PHE A 60 -10.40 -13.57 1.68
N LEU A 61 -11.49 -13.83 0.97
CA LEU A 61 -12.76 -14.21 1.59
C LEU A 61 -12.77 -15.73 1.82
N ASN A 62 -12.98 -16.14 3.06
CA ASN A 62 -13.14 -17.55 3.43
C ASN A 62 -14.54 -18.09 3.05
N ASP A 63 -14.81 -19.37 3.35
CA ASP A 63 -16.09 -20.02 3.02
C ASP A 63 -17.32 -19.39 3.72
N GLN A 64 -17.09 -18.61 4.79
CA GLN A 64 -18.11 -17.84 5.49
C GLN A 64 -18.24 -16.41 4.96
N ASN A 65 -17.57 -16.09 3.85
CA ASN A 65 -17.52 -14.76 3.25
C ASN A 65 -16.95 -13.69 4.21
N GLN A 66 -15.97 -14.07 5.01
CA GLN A 66 -15.25 -13.20 5.93
C GLN A 66 -13.81 -13.03 5.46
N LEU A 67 -13.26 -11.83 5.64
CA LEU A 67 -11.85 -11.57 5.39
C LEU A 67 -10.98 -12.41 6.30
N ASP A 68 -10.04 -13.13 5.70
CA ASP A 68 -9.11 -14.03 6.36
C ASP A 68 -7.75 -14.02 5.66
N GLY A 69 -6.71 -14.52 6.31
CA GLY A 69 -5.36 -14.61 5.74
C GLY A 69 -4.28 -14.01 6.63
N PHE A 70 -3.04 -14.11 6.15
CA PHE A 70 -1.86 -13.64 6.90
C PHE A 70 -1.92 -12.14 7.18
N ASP A 71 -2.13 -11.31 6.16
CA ASP A 71 -2.19 -9.85 6.30
C ASP A 71 -3.36 -9.42 7.19
N VAL A 72 -4.49 -10.12 7.09
CA VAL A 72 -5.68 -9.87 7.93
C VAL A 72 -5.37 -10.14 9.40
N ASP A 73 -4.71 -11.25 9.71
CA ASP A 73 -4.36 -11.61 11.08
C ASP A 73 -3.25 -10.71 11.63
N VAL A 74 -2.29 -10.27 10.80
CA VAL A 74 -1.30 -9.25 11.19
C VAL A 74 -2.00 -7.93 11.52
N ALA A 75 -2.97 -7.49 10.70
CA ALA A 75 -3.74 -6.28 10.96
C ALA A 75 -4.53 -6.35 12.28
N LYS A 76 -5.14 -7.51 12.58
CA LYS A 76 -5.80 -7.79 13.87
C LYS A 76 -4.82 -7.65 15.04
N ALA A 77 -3.64 -8.26 14.92
CA ALA A 77 -2.60 -8.19 15.96
C ALA A 77 -2.10 -6.76 16.19
N VAL A 78 -1.95 -5.96 15.12
CA VAL A 78 -1.61 -4.53 15.23
C VAL A 78 -2.68 -3.76 15.98
N ALA A 79 -3.96 -3.93 15.62
CA ALA A 79 -5.08 -3.26 16.29
C ALA A 79 -5.19 -3.66 17.77
N GLU A 80 -4.95 -4.92 18.10
CA GLU A 80 -4.91 -5.42 19.48
C GLU A 80 -3.79 -4.76 20.29
N LYS A 81 -2.56 -4.65 19.73
CA LYS A 81 -1.45 -3.94 20.38
C LYS A 81 -1.73 -2.47 20.61
N LEU A 82 -2.49 -1.83 19.71
CA LEU A 82 -2.91 -0.45 19.86
C LEU A 82 -4.11 -0.29 20.82
N GLY A 83 -4.79 -1.37 21.20
CA GLY A 83 -5.99 -1.34 22.05
C GLY A 83 -7.20 -0.68 21.38
N VAL A 84 -7.35 -0.88 20.07
CA VAL A 84 -8.42 -0.28 19.25
C VAL A 84 -9.15 -1.33 18.41
N LYS A 85 -10.32 -0.97 17.88
CA LYS A 85 -11.05 -1.81 16.92
C LYS A 85 -10.37 -1.75 15.55
N LEU A 86 -10.40 -2.86 14.83
CA LEU A 86 -9.97 -2.93 13.43
C LEU A 86 -11.19 -2.79 12.51
N ARG A 87 -11.08 -1.93 11.51
CA ARG A 87 -11.96 -1.88 10.35
C ARG A 87 -11.11 -2.07 9.09
N LEU A 88 -11.46 -3.05 8.26
CA LEU A 88 -10.76 -3.34 7.01
C LEU A 88 -11.60 -2.86 5.82
N GLU A 89 -10.94 -2.21 4.88
CA GLU A 89 -11.48 -1.78 3.60
C GLU A 89 -10.77 -2.52 2.47
N THR A 90 -11.52 -2.90 1.42
CA THR A 90 -10.99 -3.73 0.34
C THR A 90 -11.25 -3.13 -1.05
N PRO A 91 -10.73 -1.92 -1.34
CA PRO A 91 -10.79 -1.39 -2.70
C PRO A 91 -9.90 -2.20 -3.64
N SER A 92 -9.97 -1.92 -4.95
CA SER A 92 -9.06 -2.51 -5.92
C SER A 92 -7.60 -2.12 -5.67
N TRP A 93 -6.67 -2.98 -6.10
CA TRP A 93 -5.24 -2.79 -5.84
C TRP A 93 -4.68 -1.49 -6.42
N ASP A 94 -5.11 -1.09 -7.61
CA ASP A 94 -4.70 0.18 -8.23
C ASP A 94 -5.07 1.40 -7.38
N VAL A 95 -6.23 1.37 -6.71
CA VAL A 95 -6.65 2.42 -5.75
C VAL A 95 -5.74 2.41 -4.52
N ILE A 96 -5.39 1.24 -3.99
CA ILE A 96 -4.48 1.12 -2.85
C ILE A 96 -3.10 1.65 -3.24
N ALA A 97 -2.53 1.14 -4.34
CA ALA A 97 -1.16 1.42 -4.78
C ALA A 97 -0.95 2.86 -5.27
N ALA A 98 -2.02 3.55 -5.72
CA ALA A 98 -1.97 4.95 -6.12
C ALA A 98 -1.64 5.90 -4.95
N GLY A 99 -1.86 5.49 -3.70
CA GLY A 99 -1.72 6.35 -2.54
C GLY A 99 -2.76 7.47 -2.50
N ARG A 100 -2.43 8.59 -1.87
CA ARG A 100 -3.33 9.76 -1.77
C ARG A 100 -4.67 9.39 -1.11
N TRP A 101 -4.58 8.61 -0.05
CA TRP A 101 -5.77 8.13 0.67
C TRP A 101 -6.52 9.26 1.39
N SER A 102 -5.84 10.38 1.64
CA SER A 102 -6.42 11.57 2.29
C SER A 102 -7.09 11.22 3.62
N GLY A 103 -6.43 10.37 4.42
CA GLY A 103 -6.89 9.94 5.72
C GLY A 103 -8.10 8.99 5.71
N ARG A 104 -8.45 8.39 4.57
CA ARG A 104 -9.47 7.32 4.50
C ARG A 104 -8.99 6.02 5.10
N TYR A 105 -7.73 5.72 4.94
CA TYR A 105 -7.06 4.54 5.49
C TYR A 105 -5.88 5.00 6.35
N ASP A 106 -5.61 4.28 7.42
CA ASP A 106 -4.52 4.58 8.33
C ASP A 106 -3.26 3.79 8.00
N ILE A 107 -3.45 2.57 7.48
CA ILE A 107 -2.37 1.62 7.26
C ILE A 107 -2.73 0.61 6.16
N CYS A 108 -1.78 0.29 5.32
CA CYS A 108 -1.81 -0.87 4.45
C CYS A 108 -0.89 -1.94 5.03
N ILE A 109 -1.51 -3.09 5.44
CA ILE A 109 -0.86 -4.37 5.70
C ILE A 109 -1.38 -5.25 4.57
N CYS A 110 -0.70 -5.21 3.43
CA CYS A 110 -1.26 -5.60 2.15
C CYS A 110 -0.22 -6.13 1.18
N SER A 111 0.88 -6.65 1.70
CA SER A 111 1.94 -7.26 0.90
C SER A 111 2.51 -6.29 -0.15
N MET A 112 2.74 -5.04 0.24
CA MET A 112 3.21 -4.00 -0.68
C MET A 112 4.74 -3.99 -0.77
N THR A 113 5.26 -4.18 -1.99
CA THR A 113 6.69 -3.99 -2.28
C THR A 113 7.06 -2.52 -2.13
N PRO A 114 8.06 -2.16 -1.30
CA PRO A 114 8.54 -0.79 -1.19
C PRO A 114 9.37 -0.45 -2.43
N SER A 115 8.75 0.16 -3.44
CA SER A 115 9.48 0.66 -4.61
C SER A 115 9.73 2.15 -4.51
N LYS A 116 10.79 2.63 -5.16
CA LYS A 116 11.12 4.06 -5.21
C LYS A 116 9.96 4.90 -5.74
N ALA A 117 9.22 4.39 -6.73
CA ALA A 117 8.04 5.07 -7.26
C ALA A 117 6.92 5.20 -6.20
N ARG A 118 6.70 4.15 -5.40
CA ARG A 118 5.71 4.18 -4.30
C ARG A 118 6.17 5.04 -3.13
N ALA A 119 7.48 5.14 -2.89
CA ALA A 119 8.06 6.00 -1.86
C ALA A 119 7.82 7.51 -2.10
N GLU A 120 7.34 7.90 -3.27
CA GLU A 120 6.89 9.27 -3.52
C GLU A 120 5.60 9.63 -2.74
N VAL A 121 4.76 8.63 -2.43
CA VAL A 121 3.44 8.81 -1.80
C VAL A 121 3.27 8.04 -0.49
N PHE A 122 4.17 7.09 -0.20
CA PHE A 122 4.15 6.28 1.02
C PHE A 122 5.44 6.39 1.81
N ASP A 123 5.33 6.18 3.12
CA ASP A 123 6.43 5.75 3.97
C ASP A 123 6.26 4.25 4.25
N PHE A 124 7.39 3.54 4.35
CA PHE A 124 7.47 2.09 4.58
C PHE A 124 8.12 1.80 5.93
N PRO A 125 7.36 1.88 7.04
CA PRO A 125 7.95 1.74 8.38
C PRO A 125 8.63 0.40 8.62
N VAL A 126 8.06 -0.70 8.09
CA VAL A 126 8.53 -2.05 8.40
C VAL A 126 8.37 -2.97 7.20
N GLU A 127 9.44 -3.68 6.85
CA GLU A 127 9.36 -4.93 6.11
C GLU A 127 8.93 -6.04 7.09
N TYR A 128 7.83 -6.73 6.79
CA TYR A 128 7.30 -7.76 7.69
C TYR A 128 7.42 -9.18 7.13
N TYR A 129 7.75 -9.31 5.85
CA TYR A 129 8.21 -10.55 5.23
C TYR A 129 8.88 -10.31 3.88
N ALA A 130 9.62 -11.29 3.38
CA ALA A 130 10.11 -11.32 2.00
C ALA A 130 9.70 -12.64 1.31
N SER A 131 9.50 -12.59 0.00
CA SER A 131 9.21 -13.76 -0.81
C SER A 131 9.82 -13.64 -2.19
N PRO A 132 10.23 -14.77 -2.82
CA PRO A 132 10.72 -14.74 -4.19
C PRO A 132 9.65 -14.36 -5.22
N ALA A 133 9.98 -13.49 -6.16
CA ALA A 133 9.22 -13.30 -7.40
C ALA A 133 9.52 -14.45 -8.37
N VAL A 134 8.50 -15.08 -8.93
CA VAL A 134 8.61 -16.29 -9.74
C VAL A 134 7.81 -16.21 -11.03
N ILE A 135 8.24 -17.03 -12.01
CA ILE A 135 7.53 -17.27 -13.25
C ILE A 135 6.73 -18.56 -13.11
N VAL A 136 5.43 -18.49 -13.36
CA VAL A 136 4.54 -19.64 -13.47
C VAL A 136 4.12 -19.81 -14.93
N VAL A 137 4.16 -21.05 -15.43
CA VAL A 137 3.73 -21.41 -16.77
C VAL A 137 2.73 -22.55 -16.73
N ASN A 138 2.02 -22.75 -17.84
CA ASN A 138 1.23 -24.00 -18.00
C ASN A 138 2.18 -25.20 -17.99
N ALA A 139 1.82 -26.28 -17.30
CA ALA A 139 2.69 -27.46 -17.15
C ALA A 139 3.10 -28.10 -18.47
N LYS A 140 2.29 -27.91 -19.53
CA LYS A 140 2.57 -28.40 -20.89
C LYS A 140 3.43 -27.43 -21.72
N ASP A 141 3.83 -26.27 -21.15
CA ASP A 141 4.69 -25.33 -21.88
C ASP A 141 6.14 -25.84 -21.85
N GLU A 142 6.71 -26.02 -23.04
CA GLU A 142 8.10 -26.42 -23.27
C GLU A 142 8.95 -25.26 -23.84
N ARG A 143 8.42 -24.03 -23.87
CA ARG A 143 9.07 -22.86 -24.48
C ARG A 143 9.73 -21.93 -23.46
N ILE A 144 9.29 -21.97 -22.20
CA ILE A 144 9.74 -21.07 -21.15
C ILE A 144 10.36 -21.88 -20.02
N HIS A 145 11.68 -21.75 -19.87
CA HIS A 145 12.49 -22.43 -18.86
C HIS A 145 13.23 -21.46 -17.93
N ALA A 146 13.31 -20.19 -18.30
CA ALA A 146 13.98 -19.14 -17.54
C ALA A 146 13.48 -17.75 -17.95
N ALA A 147 13.87 -16.72 -17.21
CA ALA A 147 13.48 -15.33 -17.47
C ALA A 147 13.81 -14.84 -18.89
N LYS A 148 14.93 -15.27 -19.48
CA LYS A 148 15.32 -14.92 -20.85
C LYS A 148 14.31 -15.36 -21.92
N ASP A 149 13.55 -16.42 -21.63
CA ASP A 149 12.59 -17.00 -22.58
C ASP A 149 11.26 -16.21 -22.58
N LEU A 150 11.13 -15.19 -21.74
CA LEU A 150 9.97 -14.28 -21.72
C LEU A 150 9.96 -13.32 -22.92
N SER A 151 11.06 -13.18 -23.66
CA SER A 151 11.13 -12.31 -24.85
C SER A 151 10.03 -12.67 -25.85
N GLY A 152 9.23 -11.68 -26.26
CA GLY A 152 8.10 -11.83 -27.16
C GLY A 152 6.89 -12.59 -26.58
N LYS A 153 6.92 -12.97 -25.30
CA LYS A 153 5.83 -13.72 -24.65
C LYS A 153 4.81 -12.78 -24.03
N LYS A 154 3.57 -13.27 -23.92
CA LYS A 154 2.49 -12.59 -23.25
C LYS A 154 2.44 -13.03 -21.78
N VAL A 155 2.78 -12.09 -20.89
CA VAL A 155 2.94 -12.36 -19.46
C VAL A 155 1.86 -11.66 -18.65
N GLY A 156 1.09 -12.45 -17.90
CA GLY A 156 0.06 -11.97 -16.97
C GLY A 156 0.65 -11.55 -15.63
N LEU A 157 0.04 -10.56 -15.01
CA LEU A 157 0.39 -10.07 -13.68
C LEU A 157 -0.76 -9.23 -13.12
N THR A 158 -0.77 -8.98 -11.83
CA THR A 158 -1.69 -8.01 -11.23
C THR A 158 -1.29 -6.58 -11.64
N SER A 159 -2.25 -5.81 -12.17
CA SER A 159 -2.05 -4.41 -12.59
C SER A 159 -1.45 -3.57 -11.46
N ALA A 160 -0.61 -2.59 -11.79
CA ALA A 160 0.10 -1.70 -10.86
C ALA A 160 0.96 -2.45 -9.81
N SER A 161 1.30 -3.71 -10.05
CA SER A 161 2.21 -4.49 -9.19
C SER A 161 3.67 -4.16 -9.44
N SER A 162 4.56 -4.60 -8.53
CA SER A 162 6.02 -4.57 -8.73
C SER A 162 6.45 -5.40 -9.94
N TYR A 163 5.70 -6.45 -10.28
CA TYR A 163 5.96 -7.29 -11.45
C TYR A 163 5.78 -6.54 -12.76
N GLU A 164 4.80 -5.65 -12.83
CA GLU A 164 4.63 -4.75 -13.99
C GLU A 164 5.84 -3.82 -14.13
N SER A 165 6.29 -3.22 -13.03
CA SER A 165 7.51 -2.40 -13.02
C SER A 165 8.76 -3.21 -13.40
N TYR A 166 8.85 -4.48 -12.96
CA TYR A 166 9.94 -5.38 -13.33
C TYR A 166 9.96 -5.66 -14.85
N LEU A 167 8.81 -6.02 -15.43
CA LEU A 167 8.74 -6.26 -16.88
C LEU A 167 8.98 -4.99 -17.70
N ASN A 168 8.62 -3.83 -17.18
CA ASN A 168 8.96 -2.52 -17.77
C ASN A 168 10.42 -2.11 -17.52
N LYS A 169 11.22 -2.92 -16.84
CA LYS A 169 12.65 -2.70 -16.55
C LYS A 169 12.91 -1.42 -15.72
N ASN A 170 11.95 -1.00 -14.91
CA ASN A 170 12.02 0.24 -14.10
C ASN A 170 11.76 0.01 -12.61
N LEU A 171 11.70 -1.25 -12.14
CA LEU A 171 11.59 -1.54 -10.72
C LEU A 171 12.88 -1.17 -9.99
N VAL A 172 12.76 -0.28 -9.01
CA VAL A 172 13.81 0.04 -8.04
C VAL A 172 13.22 -0.20 -6.66
N ILE A 173 13.80 -1.11 -5.89
CA ILE A 173 13.36 -1.43 -4.53
C ILE A 173 13.97 -0.39 -3.59
N GLU A 174 13.15 0.26 -2.78
CA GLU A 174 13.57 1.24 -1.79
C GLU A 174 14.45 0.58 -0.73
N GLY A 175 15.59 1.20 -0.43
CA GLY A 175 16.58 0.66 0.50
C GLY A 175 17.46 -0.47 -0.07
N ALA A 176 17.28 -0.83 -1.33
CA ALA A 176 18.09 -1.82 -2.05
C ALA A 176 18.51 -1.32 -3.44
N GLU A 177 18.72 0.00 -3.58
CA GLU A 177 19.02 0.67 -4.85
C GLU A 177 20.29 0.16 -5.51
N ASP A 178 21.26 -0.31 -4.72
CA ASP A 178 22.50 -0.91 -5.22
C ASP A 178 22.30 -2.34 -5.77
N THR A 179 21.13 -2.95 -5.53
CA THR A 179 20.81 -4.27 -6.07
C THR A 179 20.38 -4.15 -7.53
N GLN A 180 21.28 -4.50 -8.43
CA GLN A 180 20.96 -4.53 -9.86
C GLN A 180 20.06 -5.71 -10.19
N LEU A 181 18.78 -5.43 -10.41
CA LEU A 181 17.84 -6.41 -10.95
C LEU A 181 18.23 -6.76 -12.39
N GLN A 182 18.18 -8.06 -12.72
CA GLN A 182 18.48 -8.54 -14.05
C GLN A 182 17.22 -8.62 -14.90
N TYR A 183 17.27 -8.09 -16.12
CA TYR A 183 16.17 -8.08 -17.08
C TYR A 183 16.61 -8.82 -18.37
N PRO A 184 16.77 -10.15 -18.34
CA PRO A 184 17.36 -10.92 -19.44
C PRO A 184 16.37 -11.17 -20.58
N PHE A 185 15.41 -10.30 -20.78
CA PHE A 185 14.35 -10.40 -21.79
C PHE A 185 14.15 -9.07 -22.52
N ASP A 186 13.56 -9.16 -23.71
CA ASP A 186 13.12 -8.03 -24.53
C ASP A 186 11.68 -8.24 -24.99
N ASP A 187 10.99 -7.13 -25.33
CA ASP A 187 9.67 -7.10 -25.99
C ASP A 187 8.59 -7.98 -25.32
N VAL A 188 8.55 -8.03 -23.98
CA VAL A 188 7.51 -8.74 -23.25
C VAL A 188 6.16 -8.05 -23.44
N GLN A 189 5.14 -8.81 -23.81
CA GLN A 189 3.76 -8.33 -23.90
C GLN A 189 3.12 -8.43 -22.53
N ILE A 190 3.00 -7.31 -21.83
CA ILE A 190 2.40 -7.25 -20.50
C ILE A 190 0.88 -7.36 -20.62
N ALA A 191 0.29 -8.29 -19.87
CA ALA A 191 -1.15 -8.47 -19.75
C ALA A 191 -1.57 -8.22 -18.29
N PRO A 192 -2.03 -7.00 -17.94
CA PRO A 192 -2.47 -6.67 -16.59
C PRO A 192 -3.85 -7.28 -16.30
N TYR A 193 -4.02 -7.77 -15.08
CA TYR A 193 -5.25 -8.34 -14.53
C TYR A 193 -5.59 -7.66 -13.20
N ASP A 194 -6.85 -7.69 -12.80
CA ASP A 194 -7.28 -7.17 -11.50
C ASP A 194 -6.75 -8.01 -10.34
N THR A 195 -6.60 -9.32 -10.56
CA THR A 195 -6.09 -10.26 -9.55
C THR A 195 -5.31 -11.40 -10.19
N ASP A 196 -4.40 -12.01 -9.43
CA ASP A 196 -3.71 -13.23 -9.83
C ASP A 196 -4.67 -14.38 -10.15
N ASN A 197 -5.82 -14.46 -9.45
CA ASN A 197 -6.81 -15.51 -9.70
C ASN A 197 -7.31 -15.51 -11.15
N VAL A 198 -7.60 -14.34 -11.73
CA VAL A 198 -8.03 -14.21 -13.11
C VAL A 198 -6.92 -14.56 -14.09
N ALA A 199 -5.67 -14.10 -13.81
CA ALA A 199 -4.51 -14.44 -14.61
C ALA A 199 -4.27 -15.97 -14.66
N PHE A 200 -4.38 -16.65 -13.51
CA PHE A 200 -4.26 -18.12 -13.45
C PHE A 200 -5.37 -18.85 -14.20
N GLN A 201 -6.60 -18.33 -14.22
CA GLN A 201 -7.67 -18.91 -15.05
C GLN A 201 -7.28 -18.89 -16.54
N ASP A 202 -6.79 -17.76 -17.02
CA ASP A 202 -6.37 -17.61 -18.41
C ASP A 202 -5.12 -18.46 -18.76
N LEU A 203 -4.14 -18.55 -17.87
CA LEU A 203 -2.98 -19.43 -18.04
C LEU A 203 -3.40 -20.92 -18.07
N GLY A 204 -4.42 -21.28 -17.29
CA GLY A 204 -4.97 -22.63 -17.19
C GLY A 204 -5.65 -23.14 -18.47
N LEU A 205 -6.00 -22.25 -19.42
CA LEU A 205 -6.58 -22.63 -20.71
C LEU A 205 -5.60 -23.38 -21.63
N GLY A 206 -4.30 -23.26 -21.39
CA GLY A 206 -3.25 -23.95 -22.15
C GLY A 206 -2.07 -23.05 -22.47
N ALA A 207 -0.95 -23.69 -22.81
CA ALA A 207 0.30 -23.00 -23.16
C ALA A 207 0.11 -22.07 -24.37
N GLY A 208 0.23 -20.76 -24.17
CA GLY A 208 0.09 -19.73 -25.20
C GLY A 208 -1.31 -19.51 -25.76
N VAL A 209 -2.38 -20.05 -25.12
CA VAL A 209 -3.76 -19.82 -25.57
C VAL A 209 -4.18 -18.39 -25.27
N ARG A 210 -4.05 -17.93 -24.03
CA ARG A 210 -4.28 -16.53 -23.64
C ARG A 210 -3.06 -15.89 -23.03
N LEU A 211 -2.29 -16.65 -22.25
CA LEU A 211 -1.02 -16.26 -21.63
C LEU A 211 0.04 -17.31 -21.90
N ASP A 212 1.28 -16.87 -21.92
CA ASP A 212 2.45 -17.74 -21.95
C ASP A 212 2.95 -17.99 -20.52
N ALA A 213 2.92 -16.98 -19.66
CA ALA A 213 3.38 -17.04 -18.28
C ALA A 213 2.62 -16.08 -17.38
N ILE A 214 2.81 -16.24 -16.06
CA ILE A 214 2.41 -15.26 -15.02
C ILE A 214 3.65 -14.95 -14.18
N LEU A 215 3.84 -13.67 -13.82
CA LEU A 215 4.73 -13.26 -12.74
C LEU A 215 3.91 -13.05 -11.48
N THR A 216 4.36 -13.66 -10.38
CA THR A 216 3.71 -13.58 -9.07
C THR A 216 4.69 -13.92 -7.95
N ASN A 217 4.19 -13.83 -6.70
CA ASN A 217 4.89 -14.21 -5.48
C ASN A 217 4.91 -15.74 -5.31
N LEU A 218 6.04 -16.30 -4.88
CA LEU A 218 6.17 -17.75 -4.66
C LEU A 218 5.18 -18.27 -3.61
N VAL A 219 4.95 -17.51 -2.54
CA VAL A 219 4.00 -17.88 -1.46
C VAL A 219 2.58 -18.00 -2.01
N THR A 220 2.18 -17.13 -2.92
CA THR A 220 0.88 -17.19 -3.63
C THR A 220 0.84 -18.35 -4.64
N ALA A 221 1.92 -18.56 -5.37
CA ALA A 221 1.97 -19.61 -6.41
C ALA A 221 2.00 -21.02 -5.81
N GLN A 222 2.80 -21.27 -4.78
CA GLN A 222 3.11 -22.63 -4.29
C GLN A 222 1.89 -23.45 -3.88
N PRO A 223 0.92 -22.94 -3.09
CA PRO A 223 -0.29 -23.68 -2.76
C PRO A 223 -1.10 -24.07 -4.01
N ARG A 224 -1.15 -23.18 -4.99
CA ARG A 224 -1.86 -23.40 -6.25
C ARG A 224 -1.19 -24.48 -7.11
N LEU A 225 0.14 -24.44 -7.23
CA LEU A 225 0.89 -25.49 -7.93
C LEU A 225 0.78 -26.86 -7.26
N ASN A 226 0.63 -26.90 -5.93
CA ASN A 226 0.42 -28.14 -5.20
C ASN A 226 -0.94 -28.76 -5.52
N GLN A 227 -1.97 -27.94 -5.64
CA GLN A 227 -3.37 -28.34 -5.88
C GLN A 227 -3.69 -28.55 -7.35
N ASP A 228 -3.15 -27.73 -8.25
CA ASP A 228 -3.48 -27.72 -9.68
C ASP A 228 -2.26 -28.04 -10.55
N LYS A 229 -2.21 -29.27 -11.03
CA LYS A 229 -1.10 -29.80 -11.86
C LYS A 229 -1.04 -29.22 -13.27
N ARG A 230 -1.96 -28.31 -13.64
CA ARG A 230 -1.87 -27.56 -14.89
C ARG A 230 -0.73 -26.53 -14.89
N PHE A 231 -0.13 -26.24 -13.76
CA PHE A 231 0.90 -25.20 -13.60
C PHE A 231 2.21 -25.76 -13.10
N LYS A 232 3.32 -25.12 -13.48
CA LYS A 232 4.67 -25.36 -12.97
C LYS A 232 5.45 -24.04 -12.86
N LEU A 233 6.50 -24.02 -12.03
CA LEU A 233 7.48 -22.93 -12.03
C LEU A 233 8.39 -23.06 -13.27
N ALA A 234 8.82 -21.92 -13.81
CA ALA A 234 9.81 -21.84 -14.87
C ALA A 234 11.06 -21.11 -14.38
N GLY A 235 12.17 -21.87 -14.30
CA GLY A 235 13.47 -21.34 -13.89
C GLY A 235 13.61 -21.02 -12.41
N ALA A 236 14.68 -20.31 -12.09
CA ALA A 236 14.95 -19.81 -10.75
C ALA A 236 14.10 -18.56 -10.44
N PRO A 237 13.94 -18.21 -9.15
CA PRO A 237 13.36 -16.94 -8.75
C PRO A 237 14.06 -15.75 -9.43
N LEU A 238 13.29 -14.72 -9.75
CA LEU A 238 13.76 -13.52 -10.42
C LEU A 238 14.53 -12.60 -9.46
N TYR A 239 13.96 -12.37 -8.30
CA TYR A 239 14.53 -11.57 -7.21
C TYR A 239 13.79 -11.89 -5.90
N SER A 240 14.40 -11.49 -4.77
CA SER A 240 13.72 -11.49 -3.48
C SER A 240 12.89 -10.22 -3.38
N GLU A 241 11.60 -10.35 -3.15
CA GLU A 241 10.67 -9.24 -3.04
C GLU A 241 10.38 -8.95 -1.57
N PRO A 242 10.87 -7.82 -1.03
CA PRO A 242 10.47 -7.37 0.31
C PRO A 242 9.01 -6.92 0.29
N ASN A 243 8.29 -7.21 1.35
CA ASN A 243 6.91 -6.78 1.52
C ASN A 243 6.77 -6.00 2.81
N SER A 244 6.35 -4.76 2.67
CA SER A 244 6.35 -3.76 3.73
C SER A 244 4.94 -3.28 4.06
N VAL A 245 4.80 -2.85 5.31
CA VAL A 245 3.68 -2.01 5.72
C VAL A 245 3.81 -0.66 5.03
N ALA A 246 2.71 -0.12 4.51
CA ALA A 246 2.69 1.22 3.94
C ALA A 246 1.74 2.13 4.71
N ILE A 247 2.15 3.39 4.89
CA ILE A 247 1.34 4.48 5.45
C ILE A 247 1.44 5.69 4.54
N GLU A 248 0.49 6.63 4.61
CA GLU A 248 0.63 7.88 3.85
C GLU A 248 1.90 8.62 4.27
N LYS A 249 2.58 9.20 3.29
CA LYS A 249 3.89 9.83 3.48
C LYS A 249 3.82 11.03 4.41
N GLY A 250 4.82 11.13 5.31
CA GLY A 250 5.11 12.33 6.08
C GLY A 250 4.52 12.35 7.50
N ASP A 251 3.89 11.27 7.98
CA ASP A 251 3.42 11.15 9.36
C ASP A 251 4.47 10.44 10.24
N ALA A 252 5.50 11.18 10.65
CA ALA A 252 6.61 10.61 11.44
C ALA A 252 6.17 10.02 12.79
N GLN A 253 5.09 10.54 13.40
CA GLN A 253 4.59 10.01 14.66
C GLN A 253 3.90 8.66 14.46
N TRP A 254 3.13 8.52 13.39
CA TRP A 254 2.49 7.26 13.03
C TRP A 254 3.52 6.23 12.55
N ASP A 255 4.51 6.64 11.75
CA ASP A 255 5.64 5.77 11.35
C ASP A 255 6.34 5.17 12.58
N ALA A 256 6.74 6.01 13.54
CA ALA A 256 7.40 5.55 14.76
C ALA A 256 6.53 4.57 15.57
N LYS A 257 5.21 4.83 15.66
CA LYS A 257 4.29 3.94 16.38
C LYS A 257 4.11 2.60 15.66
N VAL A 258 4.04 2.58 14.35
CA VAL A 258 3.97 1.33 13.56
C VAL A 258 5.23 0.50 13.77
N ARG A 259 6.43 1.12 13.71
CA ARG A 259 7.72 0.44 14.00
C ARG A 259 7.72 -0.18 15.39
N GLU A 260 7.29 0.56 16.41
CA GLU A 260 7.19 0.08 17.78
C GLU A 260 6.30 -1.17 17.89
N VAL A 261 5.11 -1.10 17.30
CA VAL A 261 4.14 -2.21 17.35
C VAL A 261 4.68 -3.45 16.65
N PHE A 262 5.26 -3.30 15.46
CA PHE A 262 5.83 -4.44 14.74
C PHE A 262 7.06 -5.03 15.44
N ALA A 263 7.88 -4.21 16.09
CA ALA A 263 8.97 -4.70 16.93
C ALA A 263 8.45 -5.58 18.09
N GLN A 264 7.34 -5.19 18.72
CA GLN A 264 6.68 -6.01 19.76
C GLN A 264 6.13 -7.31 19.19
N LEU A 265 5.45 -7.28 18.03
CA LEU A 265 4.91 -8.47 17.37
C LEU A 265 6.01 -9.45 16.93
N LYS A 266 7.17 -8.93 16.54
CA LYS A 266 8.35 -9.75 16.23
C LYS A 266 8.94 -10.36 17.51
N GLN A 267 9.14 -9.53 18.54
CA GLN A 267 9.75 -9.97 19.81
C GLN A 267 8.94 -11.02 20.55
N ASP A 268 7.61 -10.92 20.57
CA ASP A 268 6.73 -11.89 21.24
C ASP A 268 6.40 -13.13 20.38
N GLY A 269 6.94 -13.18 19.17
CA GLY A 269 6.80 -14.29 18.23
C GLY A 269 5.45 -14.36 17.53
N THR A 270 4.63 -13.30 17.61
CA THR A 270 3.31 -13.26 16.94
C THR A 270 3.46 -13.38 15.42
N LEU A 271 4.37 -12.61 14.80
CA LEU A 271 4.58 -12.66 13.35
C LEU A 271 5.00 -14.06 12.89
N SER A 272 5.94 -14.70 13.60
CA SER A 272 6.38 -16.06 13.31
C SER A 272 5.24 -17.08 13.41
N LYS A 273 4.39 -17.00 14.44
CA LYS A 273 3.23 -17.88 14.61
C LYS A 273 2.20 -17.69 13.48
N LEU A 274 1.94 -16.45 13.06
CA LEU A 274 1.01 -16.15 11.97
C LEU A 274 1.59 -16.65 10.64
N SER A 275 2.88 -16.46 10.41
CA SER A 275 3.58 -16.99 9.25
C SER A 275 3.48 -18.52 9.17
N GLN A 276 3.77 -19.23 10.27
CA GLN A 276 3.59 -20.68 10.34
C GLN A 276 2.14 -21.12 10.07
N LYS A 277 1.17 -20.40 10.63
CA LYS A 277 -0.26 -20.71 10.44
C LYS A 277 -0.68 -20.66 8.99
N TRP A 278 -0.27 -19.62 8.27
CA TRP A 278 -0.80 -19.32 6.93
C TRP A 278 0.08 -19.85 5.80
N ILE A 279 1.39 -19.86 6.01
CA ILE A 279 2.39 -20.15 4.98
C ILE A 279 3.00 -21.54 5.19
N GLY A 280 3.00 -22.05 6.42
CA GLY A 280 3.68 -23.29 6.79
C GLY A 280 5.18 -23.13 6.99
N ALA A 281 5.70 -21.91 6.92
CA ALA A 281 7.10 -21.55 7.15
C ALA A 281 7.17 -20.18 7.79
N ASP A 282 8.26 -19.86 8.47
CA ASP A 282 8.49 -18.51 8.98
C ASP A 282 9.18 -17.66 7.91
N ILE A 283 8.41 -16.76 7.30
CA ILE A 283 8.89 -15.78 6.32
C ILE A 283 9.06 -14.38 6.91
N SER A 284 8.85 -14.22 8.21
CA SER A 284 8.83 -12.92 8.92
C SER A 284 10.17 -12.51 9.53
N GLN A 285 11.26 -13.19 9.20
CA GLN A 285 12.60 -12.99 9.79
C GLN A 285 13.43 -11.94 9.06
#